data_2056cc7b63d9425676a621cc3120b1e6
#
_entry.id   2056cc7b63d9425676a621cc3120b1e6
#
_cell.length_a   1.000
_cell.length_b   1.000
_cell.length_c   1.000
_cell.angle_alpha   90.00
_cell.angle_beta   90.00
_cell.angle_gamma   90.00
#
_symmetry.space_group_name_H-M   'P 1'
#
loop_
_entity.id
_entity.type
_entity.pdbx_description
1 polymer ?
#
loop_
_entity_poly.entity_id
_entity_poly.type
_entity_poly.pdbx_seq_one_letter_code
_entity_poly.pdbx_strand_id
1 'polypeptide(L)'
;MLRIAIVEDHESDAKRLTALLEAYAQKNGKRFAITWIANANTFLDSYQHQYELVFLDIRMPGLNGMMAAHELREMDHTVVLVFLTSLAQYAVESYEVEATDYILKPITAAALDLKLPRILNRCMVESEEEVVIQSGGTTTRLRPNELHYVEIYDHHIQFVTASG
;
A
#
# COMPACT_ATOMS: atom_id res chain seq x y z
N MET A 1 2.98 -11.46 9.08
CA MET A 1 2.66 -11.86 7.67
C MET A 1 2.23 -10.61 6.96
N LEU A 2 2.93 -10.19 5.91
CA LEU A 2 2.64 -8.96 5.17
C LEU A 2 1.51 -9.20 4.16
N ARG A 3 0.51 -8.34 4.14
CA ARG A 3 -0.62 -8.41 3.20
C ARG A 3 -0.36 -7.51 2.01
N ILE A 4 -0.36 -8.10 0.83
CA ILE A 4 0.02 -7.45 -0.43
C ILE A 4 -1.16 -7.50 -1.39
N ALA A 5 -1.54 -6.35 -1.96
CA ALA A 5 -2.42 -6.32 -3.11
C ALA A 5 -1.60 -6.20 -4.41
N ILE A 6 -2.02 -6.92 -5.43
CA ILE A 6 -1.57 -6.75 -6.82
C ILE A 6 -2.78 -6.32 -7.63
N VAL A 7 -2.78 -5.07 -8.09
CA VAL A 7 -3.86 -4.50 -8.91
C VAL A 7 -3.37 -4.45 -10.35
N GLU A 8 -3.87 -5.38 -11.16
CA GLU A 8 -3.34 -5.68 -12.49
C GLU A 8 -4.41 -6.37 -13.34
N ASP A 9 -4.71 -5.85 -14.53
CA ASP A 9 -5.73 -6.43 -15.41
C ASP A 9 -5.22 -7.64 -16.21
N HIS A 10 -3.90 -7.78 -16.38
CA HIS A 10 -3.31 -8.92 -17.06
C HIS A 10 -2.93 -10.04 -16.08
N GLU A 11 -3.70 -11.12 -16.11
CA GLU A 11 -3.49 -12.27 -15.22
C GLU A 11 -2.06 -12.84 -15.29
N SER A 12 -1.45 -12.84 -16.48
CA SER A 12 -0.08 -13.32 -16.69
C SER A 12 0.95 -12.51 -15.91
N ASP A 13 0.78 -11.18 -15.87
CA ASP A 13 1.68 -10.27 -15.16
C ASP A 13 1.49 -10.40 -13.65
N ALA A 14 0.23 -10.51 -13.21
CA ALA A 14 -0.11 -10.75 -11.80
C ALA A 14 0.48 -12.08 -11.30
N LYS A 15 0.32 -13.17 -12.07
CA LYS A 15 0.92 -14.48 -11.74
C LYS A 15 2.43 -14.43 -11.68
N ARG A 16 3.06 -13.73 -12.64
CA ARG A 16 4.51 -13.57 -12.67
C ARG A 16 5.01 -12.83 -11.42
N LEU A 17 4.39 -11.70 -11.06
CA LEU A 17 4.77 -10.96 -9.86
C LEU A 17 4.54 -11.81 -8.60
N THR A 18 3.41 -12.50 -8.51
CA THR A 18 3.10 -13.40 -7.38
C THR A 18 4.20 -14.45 -7.21
N ALA A 19 4.57 -15.15 -8.29
CA ALA A 19 5.61 -16.18 -8.24
C ALA A 19 6.98 -15.61 -7.80
N LEU A 20 7.33 -14.40 -8.25
CA LEU A 20 8.57 -13.74 -7.85
C LEU A 20 8.56 -13.34 -6.37
N LEU A 21 7.43 -12.83 -5.88
CA LEU A 21 7.25 -12.46 -4.46
C LEU A 21 7.30 -13.71 -3.55
N GLU A 22 6.66 -14.80 -3.94
CA GLU A 22 6.69 -16.06 -3.20
C GLU A 22 8.10 -16.66 -3.15
N ALA A 23 8.82 -16.67 -4.28
CA ALA A 23 10.21 -17.12 -4.33
C ALA A 23 11.12 -16.27 -3.42
N TYR A 24 10.93 -14.95 -3.43
CA TYR A 24 11.64 -14.04 -2.53
C TYR A 24 11.30 -14.34 -1.07
N ALA A 25 10.03 -14.53 -0.75
CA ALA A 25 9.58 -14.83 0.61
C ALA A 25 10.22 -16.12 1.13
N GLN A 26 10.21 -17.18 0.33
CA GLN A 26 10.82 -18.46 0.66
C GLN A 26 12.33 -18.32 0.90
N LYS A 27 13.04 -17.64 0.00
CA LYS A 27 14.50 -17.40 0.09
C LYS A 27 14.89 -16.63 1.35
N ASN A 28 14.06 -15.69 1.79
CA ASN A 28 14.37 -14.74 2.88
C ASN A 28 13.60 -15.03 4.18
N GLY A 29 12.93 -16.17 4.31
CA GLY A 29 12.16 -16.53 5.51
C GLY A 29 11.00 -15.57 5.82
N LYS A 30 10.44 -14.92 4.79
CA LYS A 30 9.30 -14.02 4.91
C LYS A 30 7.99 -14.76 4.66
N ARG A 31 6.87 -14.16 5.03
CA ARG A 31 5.53 -14.68 4.72
C ARG A 31 4.68 -13.55 4.18
N PHE A 32 4.13 -13.75 2.99
CA PHE A 32 3.24 -12.82 2.32
C PHE A 32 1.85 -13.43 2.16
N ALA A 33 0.82 -12.61 2.32
CA ALA A 33 -0.54 -12.92 1.91
C ALA A 33 -0.85 -12.03 0.70
N ILE A 34 -0.88 -12.63 -0.48
CA ILE A 34 -0.99 -11.92 -1.74
C ILE A 34 -2.42 -12.04 -2.27
N THR A 35 -3.03 -10.90 -2.59
CA THR A 35 -4.36 -10.83 -3.22
C THR A 35 -4.22 -10.16 -4.57
N TRP A 36 -4.65 -10.84 -5.63
CA TRP A 36 -4.77 -10.25 -6.95
C TRP A 36 -6.15 -9.67 -7.18
N ILE A 37 -6.20 -8.45 -7.73
CA ILE A 37 -7.42 -7.71 -8.05
C ILE A 37 -7.29 -7.20 -9.49
N ALA A 38 -8.23 -7.60 -10.35
CA ALA A 38 -8.12 -7.43 -11.79
C ALA A 38 -8.43 -6.01 -12.31
N ASN A 39 -8.91 -5.10 -11.46
CA ASN A 39 -9.18 -3.71 -11.88
C ASN A 39 -9.19 -2.75 -10.68
N ALA A 40 -8.95 -1.47 -10.99
CA ALA A 40 -8.83 -0.42 -9.99
C ALA A 40 -10.14 -0.13 -9.24
N ASN A 41 -11.29 -0.16 -9.91
CA ASN A 41 -12.57 0.11 -9.24
C ASN A 41 -12.85 -0.92 -8.16
N THR A 42 -12.73 -2.23 -8.49
CA THR A 42 -12.91 -3.30 -7.50
C THR A 42 -11.94 -3.18 -6.35
N PHE A 43 -10.69 -2.76 -6.62
CA PHE A 43 -9.70 -2.52 -5.58
C PHE A 43 -10.16 -1.42 -4.63
N LEU A 44 -10.53 -0.24 -5.13
CA LEU A 44 -10.96 0.89 -4.32
C LEU A 44 -12.27 0.61 -3.56
N ASP A 45 -13.26 0.01 -4.23
CA ASP A 45 -14.55 -0.34 -3.61
C ASP A 45 -14.40 -1.32 -2.44
N SER A 46 -13.41 -2.19 -2.48
CA SER A 46 -13.13 -3.19 -1.43
C SER A 46 -12.04 -2.78 -0.44
N TYR A 47 -11.48 -1.58 -0.59
CA TYR A 47 -10.36 -1.14 0.24
C TYR A 47 -10.82 -0.78 1.66
N GLN A 48 -10.21 -1.40 2.66
CA GLN A 48 -10.50 -1.22 4.09
C GLN A 48 -9.21 -1.18 4.92
N HIS A 49 -8.15 -0.53 4.42
CA HIS A 49 -6.82 -0.50 5.06
C HIS A 49 -6.23 -1.88 5.37
N GLN A 50 -6.64 -2.90 4.60
CA GLN A 50 -6.25 -4.29 4.87
C GLN A 50 -4.90 -4.69 4.27
N TYR A 51 -4.25 -3.81 3.50
CA TYR A 51 -2.96 -4.09 2.85
C TYR A 51 -1.86 -3.17 3.41
N GLU A 52 -0.67 -3.70 3.58
CA GLU A 52 0.54 -2.94 3.90
C GLU A 52 1.32 -2.52 2.63
N LEU A 53 1.13 -3.25 1.53
CA LEU A 53 1.80 -3.00 0.25
C LEU A 53 0.84 -3.20 -0.91
N VAL A 54 0.84 -2.26 -1.83
CA VAL A 54 0.06 -2.31 -3.07
C VAL A 54 1.00 -2.19 -4.26
N PHE A 55 1.01 -3.19 -5.13
CA PHE A 55 1.54 -3.09 -6.48
C PHE A 55 0.39 -2.71 -7.42
N LEU A 56 0.59 -1.64 -8.19
CA LEU A 56 -0.48 -1.06 -9.02
C LEU A 56 0.03 -0.84 -10.44
N ASP A 57 -0.63 -1.46 -11.43
CA ASP A 57 -0.40 -1.07 -12.83
C ASP A 57 -1.15 0.23 -13.14
N ILE A 58 -0.52 1.08 -13.94
CA ILE A 58 -1.12 2.35 -14.41
C ILE A 58 -2.06 2.07 -15.59
N ARG A 59 -1.68 1.16 -16.49
CA ARG A 59 -2.43 0.90 -17.71
C ARG A 59 -3.49 -0.18 -17.52
N MET A 60 -4.63 0.21 -17.01
CA MET A 60 -5.80 -0.66 -16.88
C MET A 60 -7.02 -0.07 -17.57
N PRO A 61 -7.96 -0.89 -18.07
CA PRO A 61 -9.24 -0.41 -18.61
C PRO A 61 -10.08 0.28 -17.54
N GLY A 62 -10.78 1.36 -17.95
CA GLY A 62 -11.62 2.15 -17.04
C GLY A 62 -10.79 3.13 -16.22
N LEU A 63 -10.79 3.01 -14.89
CA LEU A 63 -9.98 3.82 -14.02
C LEU A 63 -8.51 3.42 -14.14
N ASN A 64 -7.66 4.33 -14.62
CA ASN A 64 -6.24 4.04 -14.71
C ASN A 64 -5.57 4.07 -13.33
N GLY A 65 -4.42 3.40 -13.21
CA GLY A 65 -3.75 3.26 -11.91
C GLY A 65 -3.26 4.56 -11.29
N MET A 66 -2.98 5.62 -12.07
CA MET A 66 -2.58 6.90 -11.49
C MET A 66 -3.76 7.58 -10.80
N MET A 67 -4.93 7.58 -11.44
CA MET A 67 -6.16 8.09 -10.82
C MET A 67 -6.54 7.25 -9.59
N ALA A 68 -6.42 5.93 -9.68
CA ALA A 68 -6.65 5.04 -8.55
C ALA A 68 -5.69 5.31 -7.37
N ALA A 69 -4.44 5.66 -7.67
CA ALA A 69 -3.47 6.03 -6.65
C ALA A 69 -3.83 7.34 -5.94
N HIS A 70 -4.34 8.35 -6.66
CA HIS A 70 -4.85 9.58 -6.04
C HIS A 70 -6.03 9.29 -5.12
N GLU A 71 -7.03 8.51 -5.58
CA GLU A 71 -8.17 8.12 -4.74
C GLU A 71 -7.74 7.28 -3.53
N LEU A 72 -6.77 6.37 -3.71
CA LEU A 72 -6.18 5.61 -2.60
C LEU A 72 -5.55 6.54 -1.56
N ARG A 73 -4.84 7.58 -1.98
CA ARG A 73 -4.21 8.54 -1.06
C ARG A 73 -5.22 9.38 -0.29
N GLU A 74 -6.40 9.65 -0.85
CA GLU A 74 -7.50 10.29 -0.11
C GLU A 74 -8.03 9.38 1.02
N MET A 75 -7.93 8.06 0.87
CA MET A 75 -8.36 7.08 1.87
C MET A 75 -7.24 6.66 2.82
N ASP A 76 -6.02 6.51 2.31
CA ASP A 76 -4.88 5.96 3.06
C ASP A 76 -3.55 6.58 2.62
N HIS A 77 -2.94 7.39 3.50
CA HIS A 77 -1.62 7.97 3.29
C HIS A 77 -0.47 7.03 3.69
N THR A 78 -0.76 5.94 4.40
CA THR A 78 0.25 5.08 5.04
C THR A 78 0.59 3.84 4.22
N VAL A 79 -0.35 3.33 3.43
CA VAL A 79 -0.08 2.13 2.62
C VAL A 79 1.07 2.35 1.66
N VAL A 80 2.02 1.41 1.64
CA VAL A 80 3.16 1.47 0.72
C VAL A 80 2.69 1.18 -0.69
N LEU A 81 2.89 2.14 -1.60
CA LEU A 81 2.47 2.06 -3.00
C LEU A 81 3.68 1.92 -3.91
N VAL A 82 3.63 0.93 -4.79
CA VAL A 82 4.63 0.68 -5.83
C VAL A 82 3.93 0.53 -7.17
N PHE A 83 4.32 1.37 -8.14
CA PHE A 83 3.86 1.17 -9.51
C PHE A 83 4.67 0.06 -10.19
N LEU A 84 3.97 -0.85 -10.85
CA LEU A 84 4.55 -1.88 -11.71
C LEU A 84 3.87 -1.80 -13.07
N THR A 85 4.49 -1.12 -14.03
CA THR A 85 3.85 -0.76 -15.30
C THR A 85 4.82 -0.77 -16.48
N SER A 86 4.29 -0.85 -17.70
CA SER A 86 5.08 -0.67 -18.94
C SER A 86 5.24 0.82 -19.35
N LEU A 87 4.63 1.76 -18.64
CA LEU A 87 4.58 3.18 -19.00
C LEU A 87 5.64 3.97 -18.23
N ALA A 88 6.74 4.35 -18.90
CA ALA A 88 7.84 5.09 -18.25
C ALA A 88 7.50 6.58 -18.00
N GLN A 89 6.58 7.17 -18.77
CA GLN A 89 6.27 8.61 -18.73
C GLN A 89 5.62 9.07 -17.42
N TYR A 90 5.01 8.19 -16.66
CA TYR A 90 4.34 8.53 -15.39
C TYR A 90 5.27 8.49 -14.17
N ALA A 91 6.56 8.20 -14.36
CA ALA A 91 7.49 8.10 -13.24
C ALA A 91 7.61 9.41 -12.43
N VAL A 92 7.49 10.57 -13.08
CA VAL A 92 7.51 11.87 -12.39
C VAL A 92 6.21 12.09 -11.61
N GLU A 93 5.06 11.81 -12.21
CA GLU A 93 3.76 11.98 -11.55
C GLU A 93 3.59 11.03 -10.34
N SER A 94 4.32 9.91 -10.31
CA SER A 94 4.27 8.98 -9.18
C SER A 94 4.70 9.60 -7.84
N TYR A 95 5.46 10.69 -7.88
CA TYR A 95 5.84 11.44 -6.67
C TYR A 95 4.66 12.18 -6.06
N GLU A 96 3.67 12.60 -6.83
CA GLU A 96 2.49 13.31 -6.35
C GLU A 96 1.61 12.43 -5.45
N VAL A 97 1.65 11.12 -5.68
CA VAL A 97 0.95 10.11 -4.85
C VAL A 97 1.87 9.42 -3.85
N GLU A 98 3.06 9.99 -3.61
CA GLU A 98 4.04 9.45 -2.66
C GLU A 98 4.34 7.96 -2.88
N ALA A 99 4.46 7.56 -4.15
CA ALA A 99 4.83 6.19 -4.47
C ALA A 99 6.25 5.88 -3.96
N THR A 100 6.38 4.76 -3.27
CA THR A 100 7.67 4.31 -2.70
C THR A 100 8.64 3.87 -3.77
N ASP A 101 8.14 3.28 -4.84
CA ASP A 101 8.95 2.86 -5.99
C ASP A 101 8.14 2.85 -7.28
N TYR A 102 8.87 2.87 -8.41
CA TYR A 102 8.35 2.76 -9.75
C TYR A 102 9.15 1.70 -10.51
N ILE A 103 8.50 0.63 -10.92
CA ILE A 103 9.14 -0.53 -11.55
C ILE A 103 8.59 -0.69 -12.96
N LEU A 104 9.49 -0.71 -13.93
CA LEU A 104 9.09 -0.98 -15.31
C LEU A 104 8.99 -2.48 -15.59
N LYS A 105 7.92 -2.87 -16.26
CA LYS A 105 7.76 -4.24 -16.82
C LYS A 105 8.71 -4.45 -18.03
N PRO A 106 9.20 -5.65 -18.27
CA PRO A 106 8.97 -6.88 -17.51
C PRO A 106 9.83 -6.93 -16.23
N ILE A 107 9.20 -7.26 -15.09
CA ILE A 107 9.97 -7.43 -13.84
C ILE A 107 10.77 -8.73 -13.88
N THR A 108 12.01 -8.66 -13.40
CA THR A 108 12.90 -9.81 -13.21
C THR A 108 13.14 -10.08 -11.73
N ALA A 109 13.54 -11.31 -11.40
CA ALA A 109 13.92 -11.67 -10.04
C ALA A 109 15.04 -10.77 -9.48
N ALA A 110 16.05 -10.47 -10.31
CA ALA A 110 17.17 -9.61 -9.93
C ALA A 110 16.71 -8.16 -9.62
N ALA A 111 15.80 -7.61 -10.43
CA ALA A 111 15.24 -6.27 -10.19
C ALA A 111 14.40 -6.23 -8.91
N LEU A 112 13.62 -7.28 -8.66
CA LEU A 112 12.82 -7.39 -7.43
C LEU A 112 13.72 -7.58 -6.19
N ASP A 113 14.70 -8.47 -6.26
CA ASP A 113 15.67 -8.70 -5.18
C ASP A 113 16.41 -7.40 -4.77
N LEU A 114 16.66 -6.52 -5.73
CA LEU A 114 17.31 -5.23 -5.47
C LEU A 114 16.38 -4.22 -4.79
N LYS A 115 15.11 -4.15 -5.22
CA LYS A 115 14.16 -3.12 -4.79
C LYS A 115 13.35 -3.51 -3.55
N LEU A 116 12.97 -4.78 -3.45
CA LEU A 116 12.05 -5.27 -2.43
C LEU A 116 12.54 -5.06 -0.98
N PRO A 117 13.83 -5.18 -0.63
CA PRO A 117 14.32 -4.89 0.72
C PRO A 117 13.95 -3.48 1.19
N ARG A 118 14.12 -2.47 0.33
CA ARG A 118 13.76 -1.08 0.64
C ARG A 118 12.25 -0.90 0.79
N ILE A 119 11.48 -1.50 -0.11
CA ILE A 119 10.01 -1.46 -0.08
C ILE A 119 9.48 -2.10 1.21
N LEU A 120 9.99 -3.28 1.57
CA LEU A 120 9.59 -3.98 2.79
C LEU A 120 9.99 -3.22 4.07
N ASN A 121 11.16 -2.56 4.06
CA ASN A 121 11.56 -1.73 5.18
C ASN A 121 10.59 -0.56 5.38
N ARG A 122 10.10 0.04 4.29
CA ARG A 122 9.08 1.10 4.38
C ARG A 122 7.78 0.57 4.99
N CYS A 123 7.31 -0.63 4.59
CA CYS A 123 6.15 -1.27 5.20
C CYS A 123 6.31 -1.48 6.72
N MET A 124 7.52 -1.78 7.19
CA MET A 124 7.79 -1.96 8.61
C MET A 124 7.75 -0.62 9.37
N VAL A 125 8.35 0.43 8.83
CA VAL A 125 8.36 1.77 9.44
C VAL A 125 6.91 2.29 9.57
N GLU A 126 6.13 2.23 8.49
CA GLU A 126 4.72 2.67 8.51
C GLU A 126 3.87 1.85 9.49
N SER A 127 4.20 0.57 9.71
CA SER A 127 3.48 -0.29 10.67
C SER A 127 3.89 -0.08 12.13
N GLU A 128 5.05 0.53 12.38
CA GLU A 128 5.58 0.81 13.72
C GLU A 128 5.22 2.24 14.21
N GLU A 129 4.74 3.11 13.33
CA GLU A 129 4.24 4.41 13.76
C GLU A 129 2.96 4.24 14.60
N GLU A 130 3.08 4.48 15.89
CA GLU A 130 1.96 4.49 16.83
C GLU A 130 1.72 5.91 17.33
N VAL A 131 0.48 6.35 17.27
CA VAL A 131 0.04 7.56 17.99
C VAL A 131 -0.26 7.17 19.44
N VAL A 132 0.53 7.67 20.35
CA VAL A 132 0.33 7.43 21.78
C VAL A 132 -0.50 8.57 22.38
N ILE A 133 -1.72 8.24 22.79
CA ILE A 133 -2.64 9.17 23.43
C ILE A 133 -2.63 8.92 24.93
N GLN A 134 -2.35 9.95 25.71
CA GLN A 134 -2.44 9.90 27.16
C GLN A 134 -3.61 10.77 27.64
N SER A 135 -4.61 10.17 28.26
CA SER A 135 -5.76 10.86 28.80
C SER A 135 -6.21 10.24 30.14
N GLY A 136 -6.36 11.06 31.17
CA GLY A 136 -6.90 10.61 32.47
C GLY A 136 -6.15 9.46 33.14
N GLY A 137 -4.84 9.32 32.89
CA GLY A 137 -4.03 8.23 33.41
C GLY A 137 -4.08 6.94 32.56
N THR A 138 -4.83 6.95 31.48
CA THR A 138 -4.88 5.85 30.49
C THR A 138 -3.98 6.17 29.31
N THR A 139 -3.20 5.21 28.86
CA THR A 139 -2.38 5.30 27.64
C THR A 139 -3.01 4.42 26.58
N THR A 140 -3.48 5.04 25.51
CA THR A 140 -4.02 4.35 24.32
C THR A 140 -3.02 4.48 23.18
N ARG A 141 -2.72 3.38 22.52
CA ARG A 141 -1.88 3.33 21.32
C ARG A 141 -2.76 3.05 20.13
N LEU A 142 -2.70 3.91 19.14
CA LEU A 142 -3.44 3.80 17.89
C LEU A 142 -2.46 3.85 16.73
N ARG A 143 -2.73 3.09 15.70
CA ARG A 143 -2.02 3.24 14.42
C ARG A 143 -2.59 4.43 13.67
N PRO A 144 -1.80 5.18 12.87
CA PRO A 144 -2.30 6.31 12.09
C PRO A 144 -3.51 5.97 11.22
N ASN A 145 -3.55 4.77 10.65
CA ASN A 145 -4.66 4.29 9.82
C ASN A 145 -5.94 3.90 10.61
N GLU A 146 -5.85 3.82 11.93
CA GLU A 146 -7.02 3.61 12.81
C GLU A 146 -7.65 4.94 13.22
N LEU A 147 -6.93 6.06 13.02
CA LEU A 147 -7.38 7.41 13.37
C LEU A 147 -8.06 8.06 12.16
N HIS A 148 -9.38 8.27 12.22
CA HIS A 148 -10.11 8.95 11.18
C HIS A 148 -9.92 10.46 11.21
N TYR A 149 -10.15 11.06 12.37
CA TYR A 149 -9.93 12.49 12.58
C TYR A 149 -9.85 12.84 14.06
N VAL A 150 -9.38 14.04 14.34
CA VAL A 150 -9.29 14.60 15.68
C VAL A 150 -10.20 15.83 15.75
N GLU A 151 -11.13 15.83 16.68
CA GLU A 151 -11.96 16.99 16.97
C GLU A 151 -11.48 17.69 18.25
N ILE A 152 -11.52 19.02 18.22
CA ILE A 152 -11.28 19.85 19.40
C ILE A 152 -12.59 20.54 19.73
N TYR A 153 -13.15 20.19 20.88
CA TYR A 153 -14.39 20.77 21.38
C TYR A 153 -14.24 21.16 22.84
N ASP A 154 -14.48 22.43 23.15
CA ASP A 154 -14.52 22.97 24.50
C ASP A 154 -13.34 22.53 25.42
N HIS A 155 -12.09 22.69 24.91
CA HIS A 155 -10.85 22.27 25.57
C HIS A 155 -10.65 20.75 25.71
N HIS A 156 -11.49 19.94 25.07
CA HIS A 156 -11.33 18.48 24.94
C HIS A 156 -10.85 18.10 23.54
N ILE A 157 -9.97 17.12 23.48
CA ILE A 157 -9.53 16.52 22.22
C ILE A 157 -10.20 15.15 22.13
N GLN A 158 -10.99 14.94 21.08
CA GLN A 158 -11.62 13.67 20.79
C GLN A 158 -10.93 13.03 19.57
N PHE A 159 -10.50 11.80 19.75
CA PHE A 159 -9.93 10.99 18.66
C PHE A 159 -11.01 10.04 18.17
N VAL A 160 -11.37 10.15 16.90
CA VAL A 160 -12.38 9.26 16.28
C VAL A 160 -11.66 8.20 15.48
N THR A 161 -11.95 6.95 15.84
CA THR A 161 -11.30 5.76 15.24
C THR A 161 -12.29 4.93 14.43
N ALA A 162 -11.78 4.00 13.61
CA ALA A 162 -12.60 3.09 12.80
C ALA A 162 -13.53 2.18 13.64
N SER A 163 -13.24 2.03 14.93
CA SER A 163 -14.04 1.22 15.88
C SER A 163 -14.95 2.04 16.81
N GLY A 164 -15.01 3.36 16.65
CA GLY A 164 -15.84 4.28 17.42
C GLY A 164 -15.09 5.16 18.38
#